data_fe7895290ae6ee62dec67843d6e46466
#
_entry.id   fe7895290ae6ee62dec67843d6e46466
#
_cell.length_a   1.000
_cell.length_b   1.000
_cell.length_c   1.000
_cell.angle_alpha   90.00
_cell.angle_beta   90.00
_cell.angle_gamma   90.00
#
_symmetry.space_group_name_H-M   'P 1'
#
loop_
_entity.id
_entity.type
_entity.pdbx_description
1 polymer ?
#
loop_
_entity_poly.entity_id
_entity_poly.type
_entity_poly.pdbx_seq_one_letter_code
_entity_poly.pdbx_strand_id
1 'polypeptide(L)'
;MVLQELGQKIRDALNKLNKSDEIDQKILNEMLNSLAIALIKSDVNIKMVKELQTKIRNQFEEMEGEMGNKKLMIQRSVVKALQELLTSKKAPYKMVKGKPNIIMFVGLQGSGKTTTCTKYANFYQKKGWKVGLVCADTFRAGAFDQLKQNATKCRIPFYGSYTEMDPVKIAEEGVSKFKKEKYELIIVDTSGRHKQEEALFDEMKQVSAAIQPNDIIFVMDSHIGQACHDQALAFNKAVDIGSVIITKLDGHAKGGGALSAVAATQSPIIFIGTGEHFDDFEQFNPESFIKRLLGMGDIKGLFEKVQEVYSLEKQEELAKNISKGIFTLKDMRDQYTSIMKMGPLDKVINMIPGMSNIMPEGSEKEASKKIKKYLCIMDSMTDAELSCKAKIDDKRAKRIARGSGCSILEVKFMMEEHKRFSKIVEKMGGLVKGKGGELSQIQRNPNQFMSRLNGMLPQNLINQMGGAGGIMNMMKEFQNMEGLQNLPGIKKKYVKK
;
A
#
# COMPACT_ATOMS: atom_id res chain seq x y z
N MET A 1 0.05 12.77 7.02
CA MET A 1 -0.80 13.71 7.76
C MET A 1 -1.72 14.53 6.86
N VAL A 2 -1.27 15.20 5.82
CA VAL A 2 -2.16 16.07 5.00
C VAL A 2 -3.14 15.27 4.11
N LEU A 3 -2.76 14.10 3.63
CA LEU A 3 -3.69 13.16 2.97
C LEU A 3 -4.81 12.70 3.91
N GLN A 4 -4.51 12.54 5.20
CA GLN A 4 -5.53 12.21 6.22
C GLN A 4 -6.48 13.39 6.42
N GLU A 5 -5.96 14.62 6.42
CA GLU A 5 -6.76 15.84 6.52
C GLU A 5 -7.70 16.03 5.32
N LEU A 6 -7.20 15.79 4.10
CA LEU A 6 -8.04 15.76 2.89
C LEU A 6 -9.13 14.70 3.00
N GLY A 7 -8.75 13.48 3.39
CA GLY A 7 -9.68 12.39 3.60
C GLY A 7 -10.74 12.71 4.66
N GLN A 8 -10.34 13.39 5.75
CA GLN A 8 -11.27 13.83 6.79
C GLN A 8 -12.26 14.87 6.25
N LYS A 9 -11.79 15.88 5.52
CA LYS A 9 -12.66 16.90 4.92
C LYS A 9 -13.65 16.29 3.92
N ILE A 10 -13.23 15.30 3.15
CA ILE A 10 -14.11 14.58 2.22
C ILE A 10 -15.13 13.75 3.03
N ARG A 11 -14.70 13.02 4.07
CA ARG A 11 -15.61 12.29 4.97
C ARG A 11 -16.63 13.22 5.62
N ASP A 12 -16.21 14.36 6.11
CA ASP A 12 -17.09 15.34 6.75
C ASP A 12 -18.13 15.88 5.75
N ALA A 13 -17.73 16.10 4.49
CA ALA A 13 -18.64 16.46 3.42
C ALA A 13 -19.68 15.34 3.13
N LEU A 14 -19.24 14.08 3.10
CA LEU A 14 -20.10 12.92 2.92
C LEU A 14 -21.00 12.65 4.13
N ASN A 15 -20.50 12.91 5.35
CA ASN A 15 -21.29 12.75 6.59
C ASN A 15 -22.44 13.76 6.70
N LYS A 16 -22.37 14.92 6.05
CA LYS A 16 -23.50 15.85 5.97
C LYS A 16 -24.70 15.21 5.27
N LEU A 17 -24.46 14.38 4.23
CA LEU A 17 -25.53 13.61 3.57
C LEU A 17 -26.19 12.59 4.51
N ASN A 18 -25.40 11.97 5.40
CA ASN A 18 -25.91 10.94 6.31
C ASN A 18 -26.85 11.50 7.39
N LYS A 19 -26.67 12.78 7.77
CA LYS A 19 -27.46 13.45 8.81
C LYS A 19 -28.80 13.99 8.32
N SER A 20 -29.01 14.08 7.01
CA SER A 20 -30.25 14.57 6.42
C SER A 20 -31.22 13.44 6.18
N ASP A 21 -32.52 13.58 6.49
CA ASP A 21 -33.51 12.52 6.27
C ASP A 21 -33.83 12.33 4.78
N GLU A 22 -33.94 13.42 4.04
CA GLU A 22 -34.10 13.43 2.57
C GLU A 22 -32.93 14.16 1.91
N ILE A 23 -32.58 13.74 0.71
CA ILE A 23 -31.54 14.39 -0.09
C ILE A 23 -32.23 15.22 -1.17
N ASP A 24 -32.15 16.52 -0.96
CA ASP A 24 -32.57 17.49 -1.95
C ASP A 24 -31.36 18.04 -2.73
N GLN A 25 -31.64 18.69 -3.87
CA GLN A 25 -30.63 19.27 -4.74
C GLN A 25 -29.76 20.31 -4.02
N LYS A 26 -30.32 20.95 -2.96
CA LYS A 26 -29.60 21.93 -2.11
C LYS A 26 -28.52 21.25 -1.28
N ILE A 27 -28.85 20.15 -0.60
CA ILE A 27 -27.92 19.38 0.22
C ILE A 27 -26.81 18.76 -0.64
N LEU A 28 -27.15 18.26 -1.84
CA LEU A 28 -26.18 17.78 -2.79
C LEU A 28 -25.18 18.89 -3.21
N ASN A 29 -25.68 20.08 -3.54
CA ASN A 29 -24.83 21.20 -3.92
C ASN A 29 -23.94 21.67 -2.77
N GLU A 30 -24.42 21.71 -1.52
CA GLU A 30 -23.60 22.02 -0.34
C GLU A 30 -22.49 20.99 -0.11
N MET A 31 -22.78 19.70 -0.29
CA MET A 31 -21.78 18.63 -0.24
C MET A 31 -20.74 18.77 -1.34
N LEU A 32 -21.19 18.97 -2.60
CA LEU A 32 -20.30 19.15 -3.75
C LEU A 32 -19.39 20.37 -3.60
N ASN A 33 -19.91 21.47 -3.05
CA ASN A 33 -19.10 22.66 -2.75
C ASN A 33 -18.08 22.38 -1.65
N SER A 34 -18.47 21.68 -0.58
CA SER A 34 -17.55 21.28 0.50
C SER A 34 -16.44 20.38 -0.03
N LEU A 35 -16.77 19.43 -0.89
CA LEU A 35 -15.84 18.53 -1.58
C LEU A 35 -14.88 19.32 -2.50
N ALA A 36 -15.40 20.26 -3.29
CA ALA A 36 -14.60 21.09 -4.17
C ALA A 36 -13.59 21.95 -3.38
N ILE A 37 -14.04 22.58 -2.31
CA ILE A 37 -13.15 23.37 -1.43
C ILE A 37 -12.04 22.48 -0.83
N ALA A 38 -12.36 21.26 -0.41
CA ALA A 38 -11.38 20.32 0.13
C ALA A 38 -10.32 19.96 -0.92
N LEU A 39 -10.74 19.65 -2.15
CA LEU A 39 -9.86 19.27 -3.25
C LEU A 39 -8.97 20.45 -3.72
N ILE A 40 -9.55 21.66 -3.86
CA ILE A 40 -8.79 22.87 -4.25
C ILE A 40 -7.76 23.24 -3.17
N LYS A 41 -8.12 23.18 -1.88
CA LYS A 41 -7.18 23.39 -0.76
C LYS A 41 -6.05 22.36 -0.74
N SER A 42 -6.28 21.20 -1.35
CA SER A 42 -5.26 20.15 -1.51
C SER A 42 -4.50 20.23 -2.84
N ASP A 43 -4.56 21.39 -3.50
CA ASP A 43 -3.86 21.69 -4.76
C ASP A 43 -4.30 20.84 -5.97
N VAL A 44 -5.54 20.37 -5.99
CA VAL A 44 -6.13 19.73 -7.17
C VAL A 44 -6.51 20.79 -8.20
N ASN A 45 -6.28 20.51 -9.47
CA ASN A 45 -6.60 21.44 -10.57
C ASN A 45 -8.10 21.76 -10.61
N ILE A 46 -8.41 23.05 -10.70
CA ILE A 46 -9.81 23.57 -10.66
C ILE A 46 -10.67 22.98 -11.79
N LYS A 47 -10.12 22.77 -12.99
CA LYS A 47 -10.86 22.16 -14.10
C LYS A 47 -11.33 20.76 -13.77
N MET A 48 -10.45 19.93 -13.16
CA MET A 48 -10.77 18.58 -12.74
C MET A 48 -11.85 18.57 -11.65
N VAL A 49 -11.79 19.52 -10.71
CA VAL A 49 -12.79 19.63 -9.64
C VAL A 49 -14.17 19.97 -10.23
N LYS A 50 -14.22 20.85 -11.22
CA LYS A 50 -15.49 21.19 -11.92
C LYS A 50 -16.04 19.99 -12.70
N GLU A 51 -15.20 19.26 -13.42
CA GLU A 51 -15.59 18.04 -14.14
C GLU A 51 -16.14 16.97 -13.17
N LEU A 52 -15.51 16.78 -12.02
CA LEU A 52 -15.98 15.88 -10.99
C LEU A 52 -17.35 16.30 -10.45
N GLN A 53 -17.54 17.59 -10.14
CA GLN A 53 -18.84 18.10 -9.67
C GLN A 53 -19.95 17.88 -10.71
N THR A 54 -19.70 18.21 -11.98
CA THR A 54 -20.64 18.01 -13.08
C THR A 54 -21.01 16.54 -13.23
N LYS A 55 -20.02 15.65 -13.16
CA LYS A 55 -20.22 14.21 -13.29
C LYS A 55 -21.09 13.63 -12.17
N ILE A 56 -20.84 14.03 -10.92
CA ILE A 56 -21.65 13.58 -9.78
C ILE A 56 -23.09 14.14 -9.89
N ARG A 57 -23.24 15.38 -10.34
CA ARG A 57 -24.57 16.00 -10.52
C ARG A 57 -25.38 15.27 -11.59
N ASN A 58 -24.79 14.99 -12.75
CA ASN A 58 -25.47 14.25 -13.84
C ASN A 58 -25.88 12.85 -13.38
N GLN A 59 -25.00 12.15 -12.65
CA GLN A 59 -25.34 10.84 -12.09
C GLN A 59 -26.48 10.92 -11.06
N PHE A 60 -26.60 11.99 -10.31
CA PHE A 60 -27.70 12.19 -9.38
C PHE A 60 -29.04 12.43 -10.12
N GLU A 61 -29.03 13.24 -11.17
CA GLU A 61 -30.21 13.50 -12.02
C GLU A 61 -30.69 12.21 -12.69
N GLU A 62 -29.77 11.35 -13.16
CA GLU A 62 -30.13 10.04 -13.72
C GLU A 62 -30.78 9.10 -12.69
N MET A 63 -30.51 9.28 -11.40
CA MET A 63 -31.03 8.47 -10.29
C MET A 63 -32.39 8.95 -9.75
N GLU A 64 -32.93 10.08 -10.20
CA GLU A 64 -34.19 10.63 -9.66
C GLU A 64 -35.41 9.72 -9.85
N GLY A 65 -35.30 8.65 -10.66
CA GLY A 65 -36.36 7.64 -10.87
C GLY A 65 -36.17 6.32 -10.14
N GLU A 66 -35.05 6.07 -9.48
CA GLU A 66 -34.78 4.73 -8.91
C GLU A 66 -35.19 4.61 -7.42
N MET A 67 -35.94 3.53 -7.09
CA MET A 67 -36.26 3.14 -5.73
C MET A 67 -35.02 2.52 -5.03
N GLY A 68 -34.12 3.35 -4.50
CA GLY A 68 -32.91 2.89 -3.83
C GLY A 68 -32.47 3.81 -2.68
N ASN A 69 -31.50 3.37 -1.90
CA ASN A 69 -30.86 4.22 -0.89
C ASN A 69 -29.98 5.28 -1.56
N LYS A 70 -30.57 6.44 -1.89
CA LYS A 70 -29.91 7.57 -2.57
C LYS A 70 -28.59 7.98 -1.90
N LYS A 71 -28.51 7.92 -0.55
CA LYS A 71 -27.29 8.23 0.22
C LYS A 71 -26.12 7.33 -0.17
N LEU A 72 -26.36 6.02 -0.20
CA LEU A 72 -25.34 5.04 -0.53
C LEU A 72 -24.90 5.14 -2.01
N MET A 73 -25.85 5.46 -2.88
CA MET A 73 -25.57 5.64 -4.32
C MET A 73 -24.68 6.87 -4.56
N ILE A 74 -24.98 8.01 -3.93
CA ILE A 74 -24.14 9.21 -4.03
C ILE A 74 -22.74 8.95 -3.46
N GLN A 75 -22.63 8.29 -2.30
CA GLN A 75 -21.31 7.93 -1.76
C GLN A 75 -20.49 7.09 -2.75
N ARG A 76 -21.12 6.10 -3.38
CA ARG A 76 -20.48 5.27 -4.41
C ARG A 76 -20.08 6.08 -5.63
N SER A 77 -20.94 7.02 -6.08
CA SER A 77 -20.66 7.90 -7.20
C SER A 77 -19.46 8.81 -6.91
N VAL A 78 -19.37 9.38 -5.72
CA VAL A 78 -18.20 10.19 -5.30
C VAL A 78 -16.92 9.34 -5.30
N VAL A 79 -16.95 8.16 -4.70
CA VAL A 79 -15.79 7.24 -4.67
C VAL A 79 -15.37 6.88 -6.09
N LYS A 80 -16.31 6.51 -6.95
CA LYS A 80 -16.05 6.15 -8.35
C LYS A 80 -15.49 7.34 -9.15
N ALA A 81 -16.05 8.53 -8.99
CA ALA A 81 -15.57 9.72 -9.66
C ALA A 81 -14.13 10.09 -9.22
N LEU A 82 -13.80 9.95 -7.92
CA LEU A 82 -12.44 10.14 -7.42
C LEU A 82 -11.46 9.08 -7.95
N GLN A 83 -11.90 7.82 -8.07
CA GLN A 83 -11.09 6.74 -8.66
C GLN A 83 -10.80 7.02 -10.13
N GLU A 84 -11.79 7.47 -10.89
CA GLU A 84 -11.64 7.80 -12.31
C GLU A 84 -10.68 8.98 -12.54
N LEU A 85 -10.62 9.95 -11.63
CA LEU A 85 -9.61 11.02 -11.68
C LEU A 85 -8.16 10.50 -11.55
N LEU A 86 -7.97 9.40 -10.85
CA LEU A 86 -6.66 8.76 -10.64
C LEU A 86 -6.36 7.65 -11.65
N THR A 87 -7.33 7.30 -12.48
CA THR A 87 -7.19 6.23 -13.46
C THR A 87 -6.87 6.81 -14.82
N SER A 88 -5.72 6.44 -15.37
CA SER A 88 -5.36 6.80 -16.74
C SER A 88 -6.10 5.92 -17.75
N LYS A 89 -6.34 6.48 -18.94
CA LYS A 89 -6.85 5.72 -20.10
C LYS A 89 -5.77 4.82 -20.72
N LYS A 90 -4.48 5.18 -20.57
CA LYS A 90 -3.35 4.36 -21.01
C LYS A 90 -3.12 3.21 -19.99
N ALA A 91 -2.92 1.99 -20.47
CA ALA A 91 -2.49 0.89 -19.63
C ALA A 91 -0.99 1.03 -19.34
N PRO A 92 -0.51 0.69 -18.11
CA PRO A 92 0.91 0.70 -17.81
C PRO A 92 1.67 -0.34 -18.63
N TYR A 93 2.92 -0.05 -18.94
CA TYR A 93 3.81 -1.00 -19.61
C TYR A 93 3.93 -2.28 -18.80
N LYS A 94 3.69 -3.42 -19.45
CA LYS A 94 3.85 -4.75 -18.83
C LYS A 94 5.21 -5.33 -19.20
N MET A 95 6.11 -5.39 -18.24
CA MET A 95 7.42 -6.00 -18.40
C MET A 95 7.29 -7.49 -18.69
N VAL A 96 8.15 -8.00 -19.57
CA VAL A 96 8.20 -9.42 -19.97
C VAL A 96 9.43 -10.06 -19.33
N LYS A 97 9.20 -11.07 -18.48
CA LYS A 97 10.29 -11.84 -17.85
C LYS A 97 11.07 -12.64 -18.90
N GLY A 98 12.40 -12.76 -18.74
CA GLY A 98 13.27 -13.45 -19.69
C GLY A 98 13.68 -12.61 -20.91
N LYS A 99 13.19 -11.36 -21.04
CA LYS A 99 13.63 -10.40 -22.06
C LYS A 99 14.19 -9.15 -21.38
N PRO A 100 15.14 -8.43 -22.02
CA PRO A 100 15.61 -7.16 -21.48
C PRO A 100 14.51 -6.11 -21.59
N ASN A 101 14.10 -5.55 -20.44
CA ASN A 101 13.21 -4.40 -20.35
C ASN A 101 14.05 -3.21 -19.92
N ILE A 102 14.09 -2.18 -20.74
CA ILE A 102 14.85 -0.94 -20.49
C ILE A 102 13.87 0.12 -20.02
N ILE A 103 14.10 0.63 -18.83
CA ILE A 103 13.25 1.64 -18.19
C ILE A 103 14.08 2.88 -17.92
N MET A 104 13.68 4.02 -18.49
CA MET A 104 14.34 5.30 -18.33
C MET A 104 13.58 6.15 -17.31
N PHE A 105 14.27 6.68 -16.31
CA PHE A 105 13.71 7.55 -15.30
C PHE A 105 14.01 9.02 -15.61
N VAL A 106 12.96 9.83 -15.71
CA VAL A 106 13.03 11.26 -15.99
C VAL A 106 12.32 12.07 -14.92
N GLY A 107 12.64 13.35 -14.80
CA GLY A 107 11.99 14.24 -13.83
C GLY A 107 12.91 15.36 -13.37
N LEU A 108 12.38 16.30 -12.58
CA LEU A 108 13.10 17.46 -12.11
C LEU A 108 14.16 17.13 -11.05
N GLN A 109 15.06 18.08 -10.83
CA GLN A 109 16.01 18.03 -9.73
C GLN A 109 15.26 17.96 -8.39
N GLY A 110 15.73 17.09 -7.49
CA GLY A 110 15.11 16.92 -6.18
C GLY A 110 13.82 16.11 -6.17
N SER A 111 13.29 15.65 -7.31
CA SER A 111 12.08 14.80 -7.35
C SER A 111 12.28 13.38 -6.78
N GLY A 112 13.54 13.01 -6.46
CA GLY A 112 13.85 11.70 -5.89
C GLY A 112 14.11 10.60 -6.92
N LYS A 113 14.50 10.94 -8.17
CA LYS A 113 14.78 9.96 -9.25
C LYS A 113 15.75 8.86 -8.81
N THR A 114 16.97 9.20 -8.45
CA THR A 114 18.03 8.25 -8.08
C THR A 114 17.61 7.30 -6.96
N THR A 115 16.94 7.83 -5.94
CA THR A 115 16.38 7.01 -4.84
C THR A 115 15.27 6.09 -5.35
N THR A 116 14.40 6.60 -6.22
CA THR A 116 13.28 5.85 -6.80
C THR A 116 13.78 4.75 -7.74
N CYS A 117 14.79 5.00 -8.55
CA CYS A 117 15.46 3.98 -9.38
C CYS A 117 15.91 2.79 -8.52
N THR A 118 16.54 3.07 -7.38
CA THR A 118 16.99 2.00 -6.48
C THR A 118 15.84 1.29 -5.78
N LYS A 119 14.80 2.01 -5.36
CA LYS A 119 13.58 1.41 -4.77
C LYS A 119 12.86 0.51 -5.76
N TYR A 120 12.70 0.97 -6.99
CA TYR A 120 12.09 0.22 -8.09
C TYR A 120 12.91 -1.05 -8.40
N ALA A 121 14.22 -0.92 -8.48
CA ALA A 121 15.14 -2.04 -8.66
C ALA A 121 15.04 -3.08 -7.53
N ASN A 122 15.05 -2.63 -6.27
CA ASN A 122 14.91 -3.48 -5.09
C ASN A 122 13.56 -4.22 -5.06
N PHE A 123 12.47 -3.54 -5.45
CA PHE A 123 11.15 -4.14 -5.52
C PHE A 123 11.09 -5.32 -6.51
N TYR A 124 11.65 -5.15 -7.72
CA TYR A 124 11.68 -6.21 -8.72
C TYR A 124 12.71 -7.30 -8.41
N GLN A 125 13.86 -6.94 -7.80
CA GLN A 125 14.82 -7.93 -7.31
C GLN A 125 14.20 -8.87 -6.27
N LYS A 126 13.40 -8.34 -5.33
CA LYS A 126 12.64 -9.15 -4.37
C LYS A 126 11.63 -10.09 -5.05
N LYS A 127 11.13 -9.73 -6.23
CA LYS A 127 10.26 -10.56 -7.07
C LYS A 127 11.04 -11.54 -7.98
N GLY A 128 12.36 -11.65 -7.80
CA GLY A 128 13.22 -12.60 -8.52
C GLY A 128 13.60 -12.18 -9.94
N TRP A 129 13.59 -10.85 -10.23
CA TRP A 129 14.11 -10.32 -11.50
C TRP A 129 15.60 -10.08 -11.41
N LYS A 130 16.32 -10.26 -12.52
CA LYS A 130 17.73 -9.90 -12.65
C LYS A 130 17.81 -8.43 -13.07
N VAL A 131 18.13 -7.54 -12.11
CA VAL A 131 18.05 -6.07 -12.26
C VAL A 131 19.43 -5.45 -12.29
N GLY A 132 19.66 -4.49 -13.20
CA GLY A 132 20.85 -3.65 -13.27
C GLY A 132 20.49 -2.16 -13.31
N LEU A 133 21.33 -1.32 -12.70
CA LEU A 133 21.19 0.13 -12.63
C LEU A 133 22.26 0.81 -13.47
N VAL A 134 21.90 1.82 -14.26
CA VAL A 134 22.80 2.67 -15.03
C VAL A 134 22.66 4.11 -14.57
N CYS A 135 23.78 4.76 -14.21
CA CYS A 135 23.82 6.16 -13.82
C CYS A 135 24.23 7.01 -15.02
N ALA A 136 23.28 7.65 -15.67
CA ALA A 136 23.50 8.64 -16.73
C ALA A 136 23.34 10.09 -16.23
N ASP A 137 23.26 10.33 -14.90
CA ASP A 137 23.28 11.66 -14.30
C ASP A 137 24.74 12.14 -14.18
N THR A 138 25.24 12.78 -15.22
CA THR A 138 26.61 13.33 -15.26
C THR A 138 26.68 14.80 -14.80
N PHE A 139 25.52 15.43 -14.67
CA PHE A 139 25.47 16.85 -14.33
C PHE A 139 25.67 17.10 -12.84
N ARG A 140 25.14 16.25 -11.98
CA ARG A 140 25.18 16.44 -10.53
C ARG A 140 26.43 15.78 -9.95
N ALA A 141 27.31 16.58 -9.35
CA ALA A 141 28.45 16.07 -8.60
C ALA A 141 27.99 15.08 -7.53
N GLY A 142 28.53 13.86 -7.50
CA GLY A 142 28.20 12.80 -6.55
C GLY A 142 26.93 12.01 -6.89
N ALA A 143 26.29 12.21 -8.06
CA ALA A 143 25.14 11.40 -8.47
C ALA A 143 25.49 9.91 -8.57
N PHE A 144 26.63 9.61 -9.18
CA PHE A 144 27.12 8.23 -9.29
C PHE A 144 27.44 7.62 -7.92
N ASP A 145 28.06 8.38 -7.01
CA ASP A 145 28.34 7.90 -5.65
C ASP A 145 27.04 7.61 -4.87
N GLN A 146 26.04 8.47 -5.02
CA GLN A 146 24.72 8.27 -4.41
C GLN A 146 24.07 6.98 -4.94
N LEU A 147 24.04 6.79 -6.27
CA LEU A 147 23.50 5.57 -6.87
C LEU A 147 24.27 4.34 -6.40
N LYS A 148 25.61 4.38 -6.43
CA LYS A 148 26.51 3.33 -5.98
C LYS A 148 26.25 2.92 -4.54
N GLN A 149 26.16 3.90 -3.61
CA GLN A 149 25.86 3.62 -2.21
C GLN A 149 24.49 2.92 -2.04
N ASN A 150 23.47 3.41 -2.71
CA ASN A 150 22.12 2.86 -2.64
C ASN A 150 22.05 1.46 -3.28
N ALA A 151 22.66 1.27 -4.44
CA ALA A 151 22.75 -0.02 -5.14
C ALA A 151 23.49 -1.07 -4.30
N THR A 152 24.61 -0.66 -3.67
CA THR A 152 25.40 -1.53 -2.79
C THR A 152 24.60 -1.98 -1.56
N LYS A 153 23.83 -1.07 -0.92
CA LYS A 153 22.94 -1.43 0.21
C LYS A 153 21.91 -2.50 -0.18
N CYS A 154 21.42 -2.43 -1.42
CA CYS A 154 20.44 -3.38 -1.95
C CYS A 154 21.10 -4.57 -2.67
N ARG A 155 22.42 -4.62 -2.79
CA ARG A 155 23.19 -5.63 -3.56
C ARG A 155 22.72 -5.74 -5.02
N ILE A 156 22.49 -4.57 -5.65
CA ILE A 156 22.09 -4.48 -7.06
C ILE A 156 23.32 -4.07 -7.87
N PRO A 157 23.64 -4.78 -8.97
CA PRO A 157 24.68 -4.38 -9.91
C PRO A 157 24.39 -3.03 -10.54
N PHE A 158 25.43 -2.21 -10.71
CA PHE A 158 25.31 -0.88 -11.28
C PHE A 158 26.44 -0.59 -12.27
N TYR A 159 26.19 0.35 -13.15
CA TYR A 159 27.15 0.89 -14.13
C TYR A 159 27.12 2.41 -14.11
N GLY A 160 28.25 3.03 -14.30
CA GLY A 160 28.46 4.48 -14.41
C GLY A 160 29.93 4.79 -14.58
N SER A 161 30.27 6.05 -14.87
CA SER A 161 31.63 6.50 -15.09
C SER A 161 31.94 7.73 -14.23
N TYR A 162 33.21 7.87 -13.81
CA TYR A 162 33.72 9.09 -13.18
C TYR A 162 34.43 10.01 -14.19
N THR A 163 34.76 9.48 -15.36
CA THR A 163 35.57 10.18 -16.36
C THR A 163 34.80 10.60 -17.59
N GLU A 164 33.80 9.79 -17.98
CA GLU A 164 32.93 10.12 -19.11
C GLU A 164 31.87 11.12 -18.66
N MET A 165 31.75 12.21 -19.44
CA MET A 165 30.78 13.28 -19.17
C MET A 165 29.57 13.22 -20.09
N ASP A 166 29.62 12.41 -21.15
CA ASP A 166 28.51 12.24 -22.08
C ASP A 166 27.48 11.24 -21.53
N PRO A 167 26.29 11.70 -21.13
CA PRO A 167 25.24 10.79 -20.57
C PRO A 167 24.74 9.77 -21.58
N VAL A 168 24.81 10.09 -22.88
CA VAL A 168 24.36 9.18 -23.95
C VAL A 168 25.29 7.97 -24.04
N LYS A 169 26.60 8.19 -24.04
CA LYS A 169 27.60 7.12 -24.09
C LYS A 169 27.49 6.20 -22.86
N ILE A 170 27.39 6.80 -21.67
CA ILE A 170 27.26 6.02 -20.43
C ILE A 170 25.99 5.15 -20.45
N ALA A 171 24.88 5.70 -20.93
CA ALA A 171 23.62 4.99 -21.05
C ALA A 171 23.73 3.83 -22.04
N GLU A 172 24.30 4.04 -23.24
CA GLU A 172 24.50 3.00 -24.25
C GLU A 172 25.42 1.87 -23.77
N GLU A 173 26.57 2.22 -23.21
CA GLU A 173 27.52 1.25 -22.69
C GLU A 173 26.93 0.40 -21.56
N GLY A 174 26.26 1.08 -20.59
CA GLY A 174 25.62 0.42 -19.46
C GLY A 174 24.50 -0.53 -19.91
N VAL A 175 23.63 -0.08 -20.80
CA VAL A 175 22.56 -0.90 -21.37
C VAL A 175 23.10 -2.06 -22.17
N SER A 176 24.12 -1.83 -23.02
CA SER A 176 24.76 -2.88 -23.82
C SER A 176 25.43 -3.95 -22.95
N LYS A 177 26.13 -3.52 -21.89
CA LYS A 177 26.74 -4.41 -20.91
C LYS A 177 25.70 -5.32 -20.27
N PHE A 178 24.62 -4.72 -19.70
CA PHE A 178 23.59 -5.50 -19.02
C PHE A 178 22.77 -6.38 -19.99
N LYS A 179 22.56 -5.98 -21.24
CA LYS A 179 21.97 -6.84 -22.28
C LYS A 179 22.85 -8.06 -22.54
N LYS A 180 24.18 -7.89 -22.71
CA LYS A 180 25.14 -9.00 -22.92
C LYS A 180 25.15 -9.97 -21.73
N GLU A 181 25.02 -9.47 -20.52
CA GLU A 181 24.98 -10.24 -19.27
C GLU A 181 23.57 -10.84 -18.98
N LYS A 182 22.61 -10.68 -19.90
CA LYS A 182 21.23 -11.19 -19.82
C LYS A 182 20.48 -10.70 -18.58
N TYR A 183 20.52 -9.40 -18.32
CA TYR A 183 19.65 -8.75 -17.33
C TYR A 183 18.25 -8.59 -17.91
N GLU A 184 17.24 -8.82 -17.06
CA GLU A 184 15.82 -8.77 -17.44
C GLU A 184 15.24 -7.36 -17.27
N LEU A 185 15.79 -6.58 -16.34
CA LEU A 185 15.38 -5.22 -16.07
C LEU A 185 16.61 -4.32 -15.97
N ILE A 186 16.68 -3.33 -16.84
CA ILE A 186 17.76 -2.35 -16.92
C ILE A 186 17.15 -0.98 -16.67
N ILE A 187 17.55 -0.34 -15.58
CA ILE A 187 17.02 0.95 -15.15
C ILE A 187 18.08 2.03 -15.40
N VAL A 188 17.71 3.07 -16.12
CA VAL A 188 18.60 4.19 -16.45
C VAL A 188 18.15 5.43 -15.67
N ASP A 189 19.00 5.90 -14.73
CA ASP A 189 18.81 7.13 -13.99
C ASP A 189 19.41 8.30 -14.79
N THR A 190 18.58 9.27 -15.18
CA THR A 190 19.01 10.45 -15.95
C THR A 190 19.19 11.67 -15.07
N SER A 191 19.87 12.69 -15.60
CA SER A 191 20.06 13.96 -14.92
C SER A 191 18.72 14.64 -14.61
N GLY A 192 18.71 15.43 -13.55
CA GLY A 192 17.59 16.30 -13.19
C GLY A 192 18.08 17.73 -13.10
N ARG A 193 17.63 18.59 -13.97
CA ARG A 193 17.91 20.02 -13.93
C ARG A 193 16.74 20.81 -13.37
N HIS A 194 16.93 22.09 -13.16
CA HIS A 194 15.88 23.02 -12.78
C HIS A 194 14.85 23.18 -13.92
N LYS A 195 13.72 23.78 -13.61
CA LYS A 195 12.58 23.96 -14.51
C LYS A 195 13.00 24.44 -15.91
N GLN A 196 12.47 23.74 -16.94
CA GLN A 196 12.34 24.22 -18.32
C GLN A 196 13.65 24.62 -19.05
N GLU A 197 14.78 24.02 -18.72
CA GLU A 197 15.98 24.19 -19.54
C GLU A 197 15.85 23.32 -20.81
N GLU A 198 15.87 23.93 -21.98
CA GLU A 198 15.85 23.23 -23.28
C GLU A 198 16.92 22.14 -23.37
N ALA A 199 18.09 22.43 -22.83
CA ALA A 199 19.21 21.47 -22.76
C ALA A 199 18.87 20.16 -22.02
N LEU A 200 17.99 20.19 -21.00
CA LEU A 200 17.54 18.96 -20.34
C LEU A 200 16.69 18.10 -21.27
N PHE A 201 15.76 18.73 -21.98
CA PHE A 201 14.87 18.01 -22.88
C PHE A 201 15.62 17.42 -24.08
N ASP A 202 16.63 18.14 -24.58
CA ASP A 202 17.50 17.64 -25.67
C ASP A 202 18.38 16.48 -25.21
N GLU A 203 18.98 16.57 -24.03
CA GLU A 203 19.71 15.45 -23.41
C GLU A 203 18.81 14.21 -23.26
N MET A 204 17.61 14.39 -22.73
CA MET A 204 16.66 13.27 -22.56
C MET A 204 16.24 12.65 -23.90
N LYS A 205 16.02 13.45 -24.94
CA LYS A 205 15.71 12.94 -26.28
C LYS A 205 16.90 12.15 -26.86
N GLN A 206 18.11 12.65 -26.72
CA GLN A 206 19.32 11.97 -27.18
C GLN A 206 19.53 10.64 -26.47
N VAL A 207 19.44 10.62 -25.12
CA VAL A 207 19.55 9.38 -24.34
C VAL A 207 18.43 8.40 -24.73
N SER A 208 17.18 8.88 -24.84
CA SER A 208 16.03 8.03 -25.24
C SER A 208 16.22 7.45 -26.64
N ALA A 209 16.71 8.23 -27.60
CA ALA A 209 16.98 7.76 -28.96
C ALA A 209 18.07 6.68 -28.98
N ALA A 210 19.12 6.83 -28.16
CA ALA A 210 20.25 5.90 -28.09
C ALA A 210 19.89 4.55 -27.47
N ILE A 211 19.16 4.56 -26.32
CA ILE A 211 18.87 3.32 -25.58
C ILE A 211 17.54 2.66 -25.97
N GLN A 212 16.66 3.37 -26.65
CA GLN A 212 15.29 2.93 -27.04
C GLN A 212 14.56 2.27 -25.86
N PRO A 213 14.17 3.02 -24.83
CA PRO A 213 13.56 2.46 -23.63
C PRO A 213 12.17 1.87 -23.94
N ASN A 214 11.82 0.80 -23.27
CA ASN A 214 10.48 0.19 -23.36
C ASN A 214 9.43 1.01 -22.61
N ASP A 215 9.83 1.74 -21.56
CA ASP A 215 8.99 2.66 -20.82
C ASP A 215 9.82 3.84 -20.30
N ILE A 216 9.22 5.04 -20.29
CA ILE A 216 9.80 6.23 -19.70
C ILE A 216 8.95 6.60 -18.49
N ILE A 217 9.58 6.53 -17.32
CA ILE A 217 8.91 6.80 -16.04
C ILE A 217 9.21 8.23 -15.60
N PHE A 218 8.17 9.03 -15.49
CA PHE A 218 8.25 10.37 -14.92
C PHE A 218 8.17 10.32 -13.39
N VAL A 219 9.23 10.75 -12.72
CA VAL A 219 9.30 10.83 -11.25
C VAL A 219 8.93 12.22 -10.80
N MET A 220 7.87 12.31 -10.02
CA MET A 220 7.26 13.56 -9.61
C MET A 220 7.24 13.69 -8.08
N ASP A 221 7.58 14.89 -7.61
CA ASP A 221 7.47 15.26 -6.20
C ASP A 221 6.04 15.71 -5.88
N SER A 222 5.41 15.09 -4.90
CA SER A 222 4.05 15.43 -4.48
C SER A 222 3.90 16.83 -3.89
N HIS A 223 5.00 17.50 -3.49
CA HIS A 223 4.99 18.85 -2.92
C HIS A 223 4.80 19.96 -3.96
N ILE A 224 5.02 19.69 -5.24
CA ILE A 224 5.00 20.73 -6.29
C ILE A 224 3.59 21.30 -6.54
N GLY A 225 2.53 20.59 -6.12
CA GLY A 225 1.15 21.07 -6.22
C GLY A 225 0.67 21.32 -7.66
N GLN A 226 0.02 22.46 -7.90
CA GLN A 226 -0.58 22.77 -9.22
C GLN A 226 0.45 22.95 -10.34
N ALA A 227 1.65 23.45 -10.05
CA ALA A 227 2.73 23.60 -11.04
C ALA A 227 3.17 22.25 -11.64
N CYS A 228 2.81 21.15 -11.00
CA CYS A 228 3.06 19.82 -11.48
C CYS A 228 2.40 19.52 -12.84
N HIS A 229 1.22 20.09 -13.08
CA HIS A 229 0.51 19.93 -14.34
C HIS A 229 1.33 20.47 -15.51
N ASP A 230 1.81 21.70 -15.40
CA ASP A 230 2.57 22.36 -16.49
C ASP A 230 3.92 21.67 -16.72
N GLN A 231 4.57 21.22 -15.65
CA GLN A 231 5.81 20.46 -15.74
C GLN A 231 5.61 19.12 -16.44
N ALA A 232 4.59 18.36 -16.02
CA ALA A 232 4.27 17.08 -16.63
C ALA A 232 3.93 17.21 -18.12
N LEU A 233 3.23 18.28 -18.49
CA LEU A 233 2.96 18.59 -19.92
C LEU A 233 4.24 18.90 -20.70
N ALA A 234 5.18 19.66 -20.11
CA ALA A 234 6.44 19.97 -20.76
C ALA A 234 7.27 18.70 -21.00
N PHE A 235 7.39 17.83 -19.98
CA PHE A 235 8.08 16.54 -20.13
C PHE A 235 7.38 15.63 -21.15
N ASN A 236 6.05 15.58 -21.16
CA ASN A 236 5.29 14.73 -22.09
C ASN A 236 5.40 15.21 -23.56
N LYS A 237 5.65 16.50 -23.78
CA LYS A 237 5.95 17.04 -25.11
C LYS A 237 7.36 16.69 -25.57
N ALA A 238 8.31 16.53 -24.65
CA ALA A 238 9.69 16.24 -24.97
C ALA A 238 9.93 14.74 -25.23
N VAL A 239 9.36 13.88 -24.36
CA VAL A 239 9.47 12.42 -24.43
C VAL A 239 8.10 11.81 -24.12
N ASP A 240 7.76 10.67 -24.78
CA ASP A 240 6.48 9.98 -24.52
C ASP A 240 6.53 9.29 -23.17
N ILE A 241 5.93 9.93 -22.15
CA ILE A 241 5.85 9.37 -20.79
C ILE A 241 4.86 8.22 -20.82
N GLY A 242 5.36 7.01 -20.51
CA GLY A 242 4.52 5.82 -20.41
C GLY A 242 3.91 5.63 -19.02
N SER A 243 4.64 6.00 -17.96
CA SER A 243 4.22 5.78 -16.57
C SER A 243 4.68 6.91 -15.64
N VAL A 244 4.03 7.06 -14.48
CA VAL A 244 4.35 8.07 -13.45
C VAL A 244 4.61 7.40 -12.12
N ILE A 245 5.61 7.89 -11.39
CA ILE A 245 5.86 7.57 -9.98
C ILE A 245 5.80 8.85 -9.16
N ILE A 246 5.02 8.83 -8.09
CA ILE A 246 4.87 9.96 -7.17
C ILE A 246 5.69 9.70 -5.92
N THR A 247 6.53 10.66 -5.54
CA THR A 247 7.42 10.57 -4.39
C THR A 247 7.00 11.51 -3.26
N LYS A 248 7.58 11.27 -2.06
CA LYS A 248 7.46 12.13 -0.87
C LYS A 248 6.02 12.32 -0.36
N LEU A 249 5.18 11.29 -0.49
CA LEU A 249 3.81 11.33 0.05
C LEU A 249 3.74 11.23 1.59
N ASP A 250 4.87 10.97 2.24
CA ASP A 250 5.05 10.95 3.70
C ASP A 250 5.18 12.34 4.32
N GLY A 251 5.54 13.34 3.52
CA GLY A 251 5.72 14.72 3.96
C GLY A 251 4.41 15.48 4.15
N HIS A 252 4.53 16.81 4.23
CA HIS A 252 3.38 17.73 4.33
C HIS A 252 2.70 17.99 2.98
N ALA A 253 2.88 17.09 2.01
CA ALA A 253 2.29 17.19 0.69
C ALA A 253 0.77 17.07 0.75
N LYS A 254 0.09 18.00 0.10
CA LYS A 254 -1.38 18.06 0.08
C LYS A 254 -2.05 16.96 -0.77
N GLY A 255 -1.24 16.07 -1.39
CA GLY A 255 -1.72 14.91 -2.15
C GLY A 255 -2.40 15.22 -3.49
N GLY A 256 -2.78 16.45 -3.72
CA GLY A 256 -3.44 16.89 -4.95
C GLY A 256 -2.53 16.91 -6.16
N GLY A 257 -1.20 16.99 -5.94
CA GLY A 257 -0.22 16.85 -7.01
C GLY A 257 -0.35 15.53 -7.78
N ALA A 258 -0.70 14.44 -7.07
CA ALA A 258 -0.95 13.14 -7.67
C ALA A 258 -2.14 13.18 -8.66
N LEU A 259 -3.24 13.79 -8.23
CA LEU A 259 -4.43 13.95 -9.07
C LEU A 259 -4.12 14.81 -10.30
N SER A 260 -3.37 15.89 -10.10
CA SER A 260 -3.00 16.83 -11.18
C SER A 260 -2.04 16.21 -12.19
N ALA A 261 -1.16 15.29 -11.78
CA ALA A 261 -0.22 14.63 -12.68
C ALA A 261 -0.88 13.68 -13.67
N VAL A 262 -1.79 12.85 -13.19
CA VAL A 262 -2.55 11.92 -14.06
C VAL A 262 -3.29 12.70 -15.15
N ALA A 263 -3.91 13.82 -14.77
CA ALA A 263 -4.62 14.66 -15.71
C ALA A 263 -3.70 15.28 -16.78
N ALA A 264 -2.47 15.66 -16.38
CA ALA A 264 -1.52 16.32 -17.27
C ALA A 264 -0.86 15.36 -18.26
N THR A 265 -0.41 14.20 -17.79
CA THR A 265 0.32 13.23 -18.60
C THR A 265 -0.59 12.22 -19.30
N GLN A 266 -1.80 12.05 -18.80
CA GLN A 266 -2.70 10.95 -19.16
C GLN A 266 -2.03 9.56 -19.00
N SER A 267 -0.93 9.49 -18.28
CA SER A 267 -0.15 8.29 -18.04
C SER A 267 -0.48 7.69 -16.67
N PRO A 268 -0.48 6.35 -16.53
CA PRO A 268 -0.83 5.69 -15.28
C PRO A 268 0.19 5.94 -14.18
N ILE A 269 -0.27 6.18 -12.97
CA ILE A 269 0.59 6.08 -11.79
C ILE A 269 0.81 4.59 -11.53
N ILE A 270 2.07 4.18 -11.44
CA ILE A 270 2.44 2.77 -11.19
C ILE A 270 2.90 2.53 -9.75
N PHE A 271 3.60 3.49 -9.16
CA PHE A 271 4.09 3.41 -7.78
C PHE A 271 3.98 4.74 -7.06
N ILE A 272 4.00 4.66 -5.72
CA ILE A 272 4.06 5.80 -4.81
C ILE A 272 5.18 5.59 -3.78
N GLY A 273 5.97 6.65 -3.54
CA GLY A 273 6.97 6.72 -2.47
C GLY A 273 6.38 7.35 -1.22
N THR A 274 6.37 6.61 -0.14
CA THR A 274 5.69 6.95 1.12
C THR A 274 6.65 7.10 2.28
N GLY A 275 7.95 7.28 2.03
CA GLY A 275 9.00 7.46 3.03
C GLY A 275 10.39 7.32 2.43
N GLU A 276 11.41 7.41 3.26
CA GLU A 276 12.82 7.36 2.85
C GLU A 276 13.36 5.92 2.70
N HIS A 277 12.83 4.96 3.47
CA HIS A 277 13.32 3.59 3.45
C HIS A 277 12.99 2.87 2.13
N PHE A 278 13.79 1.85 1.78
CA PHE A 278 13.57 1.08 0.55
C PHE A 278 12.21 0.36 0.51
N ASP A 279 11.65 0.03 1.66
CA ASP A 279 10.34 -0.60 1.79
C ASP A 279 9.18 0.41 1.75
N ASP A 280 9.47 1.73 1.80
CA ASP A 280 8.48 2.80 1.66
C ASP A 280 8.20 3.09 0.17
N PHE A 281 7.87 2.04 -0.57
CA PHE A 281 7.59 2.07 -1.99
C PHE A 281 6.48 1.08 -2.30
N GLU A 282 5.33 1.58 -2.74
CA GLU A 282 4.13 0.78 -2.91
C GLU A 282 3.63 0.85 -4.34
N GLN A 283 3.17 -0.29 -4.86
CA GLN A 283 2.45 -0.32 -6.14
C GLN A 283 1.14 0.46 -6.00
N PHE A 284 0.85 1.33 -6.94
CA PHE A 284 -0.32 2.20 -6.87
C PHE A 284 -1.56 1.48 -7.39
N ASN A 285 -2.62 1.51 -6.58
CA ASN A 285 -3.94 1.07 -6.95
C ASN A 285 -4.93 2.20 -6.61
N PRO A 286 -5.60 2.81 -7.62
CA PRO A 286 -6.53 3.92 -7.40
C PRO A 286 -7.65 3.58 -6.40
N GLU A 287 -8.21 2.37 -6.47
CA GLU A 287 -9.30 1.94 -5.60
C GLU A 287 -8.85 1.84 -4.14
N SER A 288 -7.74 1.14 -3.89
CA SER A 288 -7.12 1.01 -2.57
C SER A 288 -6.71 2.36 -2.00
N PHE A 289 -6.15 3.24 -2.83
CA PHE A 289 -5.71 4.57 -2.43
C PHE A 289 -6.90 5.43 -1.96
N ILE A 290 -7.99 5.48 -2.74
CA ILE A 290 -9.19 6.25 -2.38
C ILE A 290 -9.89 5.67 -1.15
N LYS A 291 -10.00 4.34 -1.04
CA LYS A 291 -10.57 3.70 0.17
C LYS A 291 -9.78 4.06 1.42
N ARG A 292 -8.45 4.00 1.37
CA ARG A 292 -7.57 4.43 2.48
C ARG A 292 -7.71 5.91 2.78
N LEU A 293 -7.73 6.77 1.76
CA LEU A 293 -7.93 8.21 1.89
C LEU A 293 -9.25 8.52 2.64
N LEU A 294 -10.32 7.84 2.26
CA LEU A 294 -11.64 8.02 2.86
C LEU A 294 -11.81 7.28 4.21
N GLY A 295 -10.79 6.59 4.71
CA GLY A 295 -10.86 5.82 5.95
C GLY A 295 -11.88 4.68 5.92
N MET A 296 -12.28 4.23 4.72
CA MET A 296 -13.19 3.10 4.53
C MET A 296 -12.51 1.75 4.78
N GLY A 297 -11.18 1.78 5.00
CA GLY A 297 -10.34 0.58 5.07
C GLY A 297 -10.10 -0.03 3.69
N ASP A 298 -9.07 -0.85 3.60
CA ASP A 298 -8.70 -1.55 2.36
C ASP A 298 -8.42 -3.02 2.67
N ILE A 299 -9.50 -3.76 2.91
CA ILE A 299 -9.41 -5.19 3.23
C ILE A 299 -8.79 -5.97 2.07
N LYS A 300 -9.09 -5.58 0.82
CA LYS A 300 -8.54 -6.23 -0.36
C LYS A 300 -7.03 -6.04 -0.46
N GLY A 301 -6.55 -4.80 -0.33
CA GLY A 301 -5.11 -4.52 -0.32
C GLY A 301 -4.39 -5.13 0.88
N LEU A 302 -5.04 -5.23 2.05
CA LEU A 302 -4.50 -5.96 3.19
C LEU A 302 -4.35 -7.45 2.89
N PHE A 303 -5.35 -8.06 2.26
CA PHE A 303 -5.31 -9.46 1.87
C PHE A 303 -4.23 -9.76 0.82
N GLU A 304 -4.08 -8.91 -0.19
CA GLU A 304 -3.01 -9.00 -1.19
C GLU A 304 -1.62 -8.93 -0.53
N LYS A 305 -1.41 -8.00 0.42
CA LYS A 305 -0.15 -7.93 1.20
C LYS A 305 0.06 -9.16 2.09
N VAL A 306 -0.99 -9.70 2.69
CA VAL A 306 -0.89 -10.94 3.47
C VAL A 306 -0.48 -12.10 2.57
N GLN A 307 -1.04 -12.22 1.37
CA GLN A 307 -0.66 -13.26 0.41
C GLN A 307 0.79 -13.12 -0.09
N GLU A 308 1.30 -11.90 -0.26
CA GLU A 308 2.70 -11.68 -0.64
C GLU A 308 3.69 -12.13 0.44
N VAL A 309 3.33 -12.00 1.72
CA VAL A 309 4.20 -12.29 2.85
C VAL A 309 4.12 -13.75 3.32
N TYR A 310 2.93 -14.35 3.22
CA TYR A 310 2.70 -15.72 3.66
C TYR A 310 2.73 -16.70 2.48
N SER A 311 3.61 -17.72 2.54
CA SER A 311 3.50 -18.86 1.63
C SER A 311 2.22 -19.65 1.94
N LEU A 312 1.62 -20.23 0.90
CA LEU A 312 0.39 -21.05 1.03
C LEU A 312 0.53 -22.16 2.08
N GLU A 313 1.71 -22.79 2.16
CA GLU A 313 2.01 -23.86 3.12
C GLU A 313 1.92 -23.38 4.58
N LYS A 314 2.46 -22.20 4.88
CA LYS A 314 2.40 -21.61 6.24
C LYS A 314 0.98 -21.16 6.62
N GLN A 315 0.19 -20.71 5.65
CA GLN A 315 -1.23 -20.37 5.88
C GLN A 315 -2.03 -21.62 6.24
N GLU A 316 -1.78 -22.75 5.56
CA GLU A 316 -2.44 -24.02 5.87
C GLU A 316 -2.07 -24.57 7.24
N GLU A 317 -0.80 -24.49 7.63
CA GLU A 317 -0.32 -24.94 8.93
C GLU A 317 -0.94 -24.10 10.06
N LEU A 318 -0.95 -22.80 9.90
CA LEU A 318 -1.58 -21.88 10.85
C LEU A 318 -3.08 -22.13 10.98
N ALA A 319 -3.79 -22.29 9.86
CA ALA A 319 -5.21 -22.59 9.85
C ALA A 319 -5.53 -23.94 10.54
N LYS A 320 -4.71 -24.96 10.32
CA LYS A 320 -4.80 -26.26 11.01
C LYS A 320 -4.55 -26.13 12.50
N ASN A 321 -3.58 -25.33 12.94
CA ASN A 321 -3.27 -25.13 14.36
C ASN A 321 -4.41 -24.36 15.05
N ILE A 322 -4.91 -23.29 14.45
CA ILE A 322 -6.05 -22.52 14.97
C ILE A 322 -7.30 -23.37 15.05
N SER A 323 -7.58 -24.22 14.05
CA SER A 323 -8.73 -25.13 14.07
C SER A 323 -8.64 -26.18 15.18
N LYS A 324 -7.41 -26.54 15.58
CA LYS A 324 -7.14 -27.43 16.72
C LYS A 324 -7.20 -26.69 18.07
N GLY A 325 -7.28 -25.36 18.08
CA GLY A 325 -7.22 -24.54 19.27
C GLY A 325 -5.81 -24.43 19.86
N ILE A 326 -4.76 -24.68 19.04
CA ILE A 326 -3.35 -24.64 19.45
C ILE A 326 -2.74 -23.35 18.91
N PHE A 327 -2.12 -22.57 19.80
CA PHE A 327 -1.34 -21.38 19.42
C PHE A 327 -0.05 -21.35 20.22
N THR A 328 1.08 -21.55 19.56
CA THR A 328 2.40 -21.62 20.18
C THR A 328 3.12 -20.28 20.15
N LEU A 329 4.19 -20.12 20.93
CA LEU A 329 5.07 -18.96 20.84
C LEU A 329 5.77 -18.87 19.47
N LYS A 330 5.99 -20.02 18.81
CA LYS A 330 6.50 -20.07 17.44
C LYS A 330 5.50 -19.44 16.48
N ASP A 331 4.23 -19.79 16.58
CA ASP A 331 3.16 -19.20 15.76
C ASP A 331 3.08 -17.68 15.99
N MET A 332 3.20 -17.23 17.26
CA MET A 332 3.23 -15.81 17.62
C MET A 332 4.43 -15.08 17.00
N ARG A 333 5.64 -15.67 17.05
CA ARG A 333 6.85 -15.13 16.43
C ARG A 333 6.70 -14.99 14.93
N ASP A 334 6.18 -16.03 14.28
CA ASP A 334 6.01 -16.05 12.84
C ASP A 334 4.96 -15.01 12.40
N GLN A 335 3.89 -14.79 13.17
CA GLN A 335 2.92 -13.73 12.92
C GLN A 335 3.53 -12.34 13.08
N TYR A 336 4.26 -12.07 14.18
CA TYR A 336 4.90 -10.76 14.37
C TYR A 336 5.96 -10.48 13.29
N THR A 337 6.73 -11.50 12.89
CA THR A 337 7.67 -11.39 11.78
C THR A 337 6.97 -11.05 10.47
N SER A 338 5.82 -11.66 10.21
CA SER A 338 5.03 -11.41 9.02
C SER A 338 4.42 -10.00 9.03
N ILE A 339 3.88 -9.56 10.16
CA ILE A 339 3.38 -8.19 10.33
C ILE A 339 4.49 -7.17 10.06
N MET A 340 5.70 -7.41 10.59
CA MET A 340 6.84 -6.52 10.34
C MET A 340 7.31 -6.53 8.87
N LYS A 341 7.11 -7.64 8.15
CA LYS A 341 7.40 -7.74 6.70
C LYS A 341 6.36 -7.06 5.82
N MET A 342 5.12 -6.87 6.29
CA MET A 342 4.09 -6.14 5.57
C MET A 342 4.36 -4.63 5.48
N GLY A 343 5.37 -4.14 6.20
CA GLY A 343 5.75 -2.73 6.24
C GLY A 343 5.44 -2.05 7.59
N PRO A 344 5.52 -0.72 7.66
CA PRO A 344 5.23 0.05 8.86
C PRO A 344 3.81 -0.23 9.40
N LEU A 345 3.72 -0.40 10.72
CA LEU A 345 2.48 -0.81 11.41
C LEU A 345 1.31 0.17 11.20
N ASP A 346 1.61 1.46 11.12
CA ASP A 346 0.66 2.52 10.81
C ASP A 346 -0.06 2.27 9.48
N LYS A 347 0.67 1.82 8.46
CA LYS A 347 0.10 1.50 7.15
C LYS A 347 -0.82 0.27 7.20
N VAL A 348 -0.45 -0.75 7.95
CA VAL A 348 -1.24 -1.98 8.11
C VAL A 348 -2.53 -1.69 8.89
N ILE A 349 -2.43 -0.92 9.97
CA ILE A 349 -3.58 -0.51 10.80
C ILE A 349 -4.57 0.33 9.99
N ASN A 350 -4.09 1.25 9.17
CA ASN A 350 -4.94 2.09 8.32
C ASN A 350 -5.68 1.32 7.20
N MET A 351 -5.28 0.08 6.91
CA MET A 351 -6.01 -0.81 6.01
C MET A 351 -7.23 -1.46 6.66
N ILE A 352 -7.28 -1.53 7.99
CA ILE A 352 -8.38 -2.11 8.73
C ILE A 352 -9.46 -1.04 8.95
N PRO A 353 -10.70 -1.26 8.48
CA PRO A 353 -11.79 -0.29 8.65
C PRO A 353 -12.03 0.04 10.13
N GLY A 354 -12.08 1.34 10.45
CA GLY A 354 -12.37 1.82 11.80
C GLY A 354 -11.21 1.76 12.80
N MET A 355 -10.09 1.08 12.48
CA MET A 355 -8.98 0.91 13.41
C MET A 355 -8.14 2.19 13.57
N SER A 356 -8.07 3.03 12.54
CA SER A 356 -7.38 4.32 12.57
C SER A 356 -7.97 5.32 13.59
N ASN A 357 -9.24 5.16 13.95
CA ASN A 357 -9.91 6.02 14.93
C ASN A 357 -9.76 5.55 16.39
N ILE A 358 -9.22 4.34 16.58
CA ILE A 358 -9.14 3.66 17.89
C ILE A 358 -7.79 3.94 18.57
N MET A 359 -6.73 4.06 17.78
CA MET A 359 -5.39 4.23 18.32
C MET A 359 -5.02 5.71 18.42
N PRO A 360 -4.53 6.18 19.58
CA PRO A 360 -4.00 7.53 19.72
C PRO A 360 -2.82 7.75 18.77
N GLU A 361 -2.69 8.91 18.18
CA GLU A 361 -1.57 9.29 17.33
C GLU A 361 -0.24 9.08 18.08
N GLY A 362 0.68 8.35 17.44
CA GLY A 362 2.00 8.05 18.02
C GLY A 362 2.11 6.70 18.74
N SER A 363 0.99 6.05 19.09
CA SER A 363 1.01 4.71 19.71
C SER A 363 1.52 3.62 18.78
N GLU A 364 1.47 3.85 17.46
CA GLU A 364 1.96 2.91 16.43
C GLU A 364 3.48 2.70 16.54
N LYS A 365 4.22 3.78 16.82
CA LYS A 365 5.68 3.68 17.03
C LYS A 365 6.02 2.88 18.27
N GLU A 366 5.25 3.02 19.34
CA GLU A 366 5.41 2.24 20.56
C GLU A 366 5.02 0.78 20.34
N ALA A 367 3.93 0.51 19.63
CA ALA A 367 3.53 -0.83 19.26
C ALA A 367 4.59 -1.53 18.38
N SER A 368 5.18 -0.81 17.42
CA SER A 368 6.27 -1.33 16.58
C SER A 368 7.52 -1.66 17.41
N LYS A 369 7.91 -0.78 18.35
CA LYS A 369 9.01 -1.03 19.27
C LYS A 369 8.72 -2.26 20.18
N LYS A 370 7.48 -2.39 20.65
CA LYS A 370 7.05 -3.53 21.49
C LYS A 370 7.14 -4.84 20.71
N ILE A 371 6.66 -4.88 19.47
CA ILE A 371 6.77 -6.07 18.62
C ILE A 371 8.22 -6.44 18.37
N LYS A 372 9.10 -5.48 18.07
CA LYS A 372 10.54 -5.74 17.91
C LYS A 372 11.17 -6.33 19.16
N LYS A 373 10.84 -5.80 20.34
CA LYS A 373 11.29 -6.36 21.63
C LYS A 373 10.80 -7.80 21.82
N TYR A 374 9.55 -8.08 21.51
CA TYR A 374 9.01 -9.44 21.62
C TYR A 374 9.71 -10.42 20.67
N LEU A 375 10.04 -9.99 19.46
CA LEU A 375 10.83 -10.80 18.53
C LEU A 375 12.21 -11.10 19.12
N CYS A 376 12.93 -10.11 19.68
CA CYS A 376 14.23 -10.33 20.34
C CYS A 376 14.12 -11.31 21.52
N ILE A 377 13.04 -11.23 22.32
CA ILE A 377 12.78 -12.15 23.41
C ILE A 377 12.59 -13.58 22.88
N MET A 378 11.77 -13.75 21.85
CA MET A 378 11.49 -15.05 21.25
C MET A 378 12.70 -15.64 20.52
N ASP A 379 13.55 -14.83 19.91
CA ASP A 379 14.80 -15.26 19.28
C ASP A 379 15.85 -15.76 20.30
N SER A 380 15.71 -15.36 21.56
CA SER A 380 16.53 -15.86 22.69
C SER A 380 15.98 -17.15 23.31
N MET A 381 14.88 -17.69 22.81
CA MET A 381 14.26 -18.93 23.27
C MET A 381 14.76 -20.15 22.47
N THR A 382 14.71 -21.32 23.11
CA THR A 382 14.97 -22.60 22.44
C THR A 382 13.72 -23.07 21.67
N ASP A 383 13.90 -23.97 20.69
CA ASP A 383 12.78 -24.55 19.92
C ASP A 383 11.76 -25.27 20.80
N ALA A 384 12.19 -25.87 21.90
CA ALA A 384 11.32 -26.52 22.87
C ALA A 384 10.45 -25.51 23.64
N GLU A 385 10.99 -24.32 23.92
CA GLU A 385 10.27 -23.22 24.57
C GLU A 385 9.30 -22.55 23.58
N LEU A 386 9.74 -22.29 22.36
CA LEU A 386 8.91 -21.72 21.28
C LEU A 386 7.72 -22.65 20.94
N SER A 387 7.95 -23.97 20.94
CA SER A 387 6.90 -24.97 20.69
C SER A 387 6.01 -25.20 21.92
N CYS A 388 6.20 -24.48 23.02
CA CYS A 388 5.47 -24.63 24.29
C CYS A 388 5.59 -26.04 24.92
N LYS A 389 6.56 -26.85 24.51
CA LYS A 389 6.87 -28.17 25.09
C LYS A 389 7.60 -28.07 26.45
N ALA A 390 8.37 -27.02 26.66
CA ALA A 390 9.06 -26.72 27.87
C ALA A 390 8.45 -25.52 28.59
N LYS A 391 8.12 -25.67 29.88
CA LYS A 391 7.63 -24.54 30.70
C LYS A 391 8.77 -23.55 30.94
N ILE A 392 8.49 -22.28 30.85
CA ILE A 392 9.42 -21.19 31.14
C ILE A 392 9.32 -20.88 32.65
N ASP A 393 10.25 -21.39 33.41
CA ASP A 393 10.44 -21.11 34.83
C ASP A 393 11.26 -19.81 35.02
N ASP A 394 11.44 -19.37 36.27
CA ASP A 394 12.21 -18.16 36.59
C ASP A 394 13.69 -18.24 36.17
N LYS A 395 14.30 -19.43 36.15
CA LYS A 395 15.67 -19.62 35.68
C LYS A 395 15.77 -19.41 34.17
N ARG A 396 14.84 -19.99 33.43
CA ARG A 396 14.75 -19.81 31.97
C ARG A 396 14.39 -18.37 31.60
N ALA A 397 13.45 -17.76 32.33
CA ALA A 397 13.10 -16.35 32.13
C ALA A 397 14.30 -15.40 32.34
N LYS A 398 15.14 -15.66 33.35
CA LYS A 398 16.40 -14.92 33.57
C LYS A 398 17.38 -15.09 32.41
N ARG A 399 17.53 -16.33 31.89
CA ARG A 399 18.41 -16.62 30.75
C ARG A 399 17.91 -15.89 29.49
N ILE A 400 16.60 -15.96 29.17
CA ILE A 400 15.97 -15.31 28.03
C ILE A 400 16.12 -13.78 28.16
N ALA A 401 15.85 -13.22 29.33
CA ALA A 401 15.99 -11.79 29.60
C ALA A 401 17.44 -11.31 29.36
N ARG A 402 18.43 -12.08 29.82
CA ARG A 402 19.86 -11.77 29.60
C ARG A 402 20.23 -11.85 28.10
N GLY A 403 19.74 -12.87 27.38
CA GLY A 403 20.02 -13.08 25.95
C GLY A 403 19.38 -12.04 25.06
N SER A 404 18.18 -11.56 25.41
CA SER A 404 17.42 -10.56 24.63
C SER A 404 17.74 -9.11 25.00
N GLY A 405 18.51 -8.87 26.07
CA GLY A 405 18.74 -7.52 26.61
C GLY A 405 17.48 -6.85 27.20
N CYS A 406 16.46 -7.65 27.54
CA CYS A 406 15.21 -7.18 28.12
C CYS A 406 15.13 -7.48 29.62
N SER A 407 14.21 -6.83 30.32
CA SER A 407 13.95 -7.14 31.73
C SER A 407 13.17 -8.45 31.92
N ILE A 408 13.30 -9.08 33.07
CA ILE A 408 12.52 -10.29 33.40
C ILE A 408 11.02 -9.99 33.39
N LEU A 409 10.64 -8.77 33.78
CA LEU A 409 9.24 -8.32 33.76
C LEU A 409 8.68 -8.27 32.33
N GLU A 410 9.45 -7.79 31.33
CA GLU A 410 9.05 -7.77 29.93
C GLU A 410 8.86 -9.18 29.37
N VAL A 411 9.73 -10.13 29.75
CA VAL A 411 9.57 -11.55 29.38
C VAL A 411 8.29 -12.13 29.98
N LYS A 412 8.02 -11.88 31.25
CA LYS A 412 6.80 -12.35 31.94
C LYS A 412 5.54 -11.71 31.30
N PHE A 413 5.59 -10.42 31.00
CA PHE A 413 4.48 -9.72 30.36
C PHE A 413 4.16 -10.28 28.97
N MET A 414 5.18 -10.56 28.15
CA MET A 414 4.98 -11.21 26.85
C MET A 414 4.35 -12.60 26.99
N MET A 415 4.78 -13.39 28.01
CA MET A 415 4.20 -14.71 28.31
C MET A 415 2.72 -14.62 28.71
N GLU A 416 2.33 -13.59 29.46
CA GLU A 416 0.93 -13.35 29.81
C GLU A 416 0.11 -12.97 28.59
N GLU A 417 0.63 -12.15 27.71
CA GLU A 417 -0.05 -11.81 26.45
C GLU A 417 -0.24 -13.06 25.57
N HIS A 418 0.79 -13.87 25.40
CA HIS A 418 0.66 -15.16 24.71
C HIS A 418 -0.44 -16.03 25.33
N LYS A 419 -0.47 -16.15 26.66
CA LYS A 419 -1.49 -16.93 27.36
C LYS A 419 -2.90 -16.41 27.14
N ARG A 420 -3.08 -15.08 27.10
CA ARG A 420 -4.38 -14.45 26.74
C ARG A 420 -4.79 -14.79 25.32
N PHE A 421 -3.85 -14.68 24.38
CA PHE A 421 -4.10 -15.00 22.97
C PHE A 421 -4.42 -16.48 22.76
N SER A 422 -3.66 -17.37 23.39
CA SER A 422 -3.91 -18.83 23.33
C SER A 422 -5.31 -19.19 23.81
N LYS A 423 -5.81 -18.56 24.88
CA LYS A 423 -7.18 -18.78 25.36
C LYS A 423 -8.25 -18.33 24.35
N ILE A 424 -8.00 -17.24 23.61
CA ILE A 424 -8.91 -16.79 22.56
C ILE A 424 -8.93 -17.80 21.40
N VAL A 425 -7.75 -18.26 20.98
CA VAL A 425 -7.62 -19.26 19.90
C VAL A 425 -8.23 -20.61 20.29
N GLU A 426 -8.07 -21.04 21.54
CA GLU A 426 -8.68 -22.24 22.08
C GLU A 426 -10.22 -22.19 22.00
N LYS A 427 -10.79 -21.06 22.40
CA LYS A 427 -12.25 -20.81 22.27
C LYS A 427 -12.70 -20.81 20.81
N MET A 428 -11.91 -20.19 19.91
CA MET A 428 -12.21 -20.18 18.47
C MET A 428 -12.09 -21.58 17.86
N GLY A 429 -11.10 -22.37 18.24
CA GLY A 429 -10.93 -23.75 17.79
C GLY A 429 -12.10 -24.67 18.17
N GLY A 430 -12.69 -24.43 19.35
CA GLY A 430 -13.92 -25.11 19.78
C GLY A 430 -15.15 -24.82 18.88
N LEU A 431 -15.20 -23.62 18.30
CA LEU A 431 -16.26 -23.22 17.36
C LEU A 431 -16.12 -23.89 15.98
N VAL A 432 -14.89 -24.13 15.53
CA VAL A 432 -14.62 -24.75 14.21
C VAL A 432 -14.83 -26.27 14.22
N LYS A 433 -14.76 -26.91 15.38
CA LYS A 433 -14.96 -28.37 15.54
C LYS A 433 -16.42 -28.83 15.55
N GLY A 434 -17.42 -27.92 15.57
CA GLY A 434 -18.84 -28.25 15.47
C GLY A 434 -19.19 -28.96 14.17
N LYS A 435 -19.96 -30.07 14.26
CA LYS A 435 -20.40 -30.92 13.14
C LYS A 435 -21.09 -30.09 12.03
N GLY A 436 -20.43 -29.96 10.87
CA GLY A 436 -20.95 -29.31 9.68
C GLY A 436 -20.44 -27.87 9.54
N GLY A 437 -19.45 -27.67 8.67
CA GLY A 437 -18.71 -26.43 8.39
C GLY A 437 -19.51 -25.13 8.67
N GLU A 438 -19.19 -24.45 9.76
CA GLU A 438 -20.00 -23.35 10.31
C GLU A 438 -20.04 -22.08 9.42
N LEU A 439 -19.23 -22.00 8.37
CA LEU A 439 -19.39 -20.97 7.33
C LEU A 439 -20.78 -21.03 6.68
N SER A 440 -21.39 -22.23 6.57
CA SER A 440 -22.75 -22.38 6.08
C SER A 440 -23.82 -22.06 7.14
N GLN A 441 -23.47 -22.13 8.44
CA GLN A 441 -24.40 -21.75 9.54
C GLN A 441 -24.37 -20.23 9.77
N ILE A 442 -23.24 -19.56 9.53
CA ILE A 442 -23.13 -18.10 9.56
C ILE A 442 -24.07 -17.47 8.50
N GLN A 443 -24.19 -18.09 7.33
CA GLN A 443 -25.15 -17.67 6.30
C GLN A 443 -26.62 -17.87 6.73
N ARG A 444 -26.91 -18.88 7.56
CA ARG A 444 -28.27 -19.18 7.98
C ARG A 444 -28.75 -18.39 9.21
N ASN A 445 -27.84 -18.04 10.14
CA ASN A 445 -28.21 -17.31 11.37
C ASN A 445 -27.12 -16.28 11.78
N PRO A 446 -27.03 -15.09 11.14
CA PRO A 446 -26.04 -14.06 11.46
C PRO A 446 -26.14 -13.56 12.92
N ASN A 447 -27.33 -13.48 13.47
CA ASN A 447 -27.59 -12.99 14.84
C ASN A 447 -27.03 -13.93 15.92
N GLN A 448 -27.04 -15.24 15.69
CA GLN A 448 -26.51 -16.23 16.62
C GLN A 448 -24.98 -16.23 16.63
N PHE A 449 -24.33 -15.92 15.49
CA PHE A 449 -22.92 -15.71 15.40
C PHE A 449 -22.48 -14.43 16.14
N MET A 450 -23.25 -13.34 15.98
CA MET A 450 -23.00 -12.07 16.67
C MET A 450 -23.14 -12.18 18.18
N SER A 451 -24.12 -12.92 18.70
CA SER A 451 -24.27 -13.14 20.15
C SER A 451 -23.08 -13.92 20.75
N ARG A 452 -22.50 -14.85 19.99
CA ARG A 452 -21.27 -15.57 20.39
C ARG A 452 -20.02 -14.70 20.32
N LEU A 453 -19.90 -13.83 19.28
CA LEU A 453 -18.83 -12.85 19.13
C LEU A 453 -18.85 -11.81 20.27
N ASN A 454 -20.03 -11.35 20.69
CA ASN A 454 -20.23 -10.44 21.81
C ASN A 454 -19.71 -11.03 23.14
N GLY A 455 -19.73 -12.36 23.29
CA GLY A 455 -19.16 -13.04 24.45
C GLY A 455 -17.64 -13.24 24.40
N MET A 456 -17.00 -12.98 23.24
CA MET A 456 -15.57 -13.23 23.01
C MET A 456 -14.73 -11.97 22.87
N LEU A 457 -15.30 -10.92 22.29
CA LEU A 457 -14.62 -9.64 22.08
C LEU A 457 -15.18 -8.57 23.02
N PRO A 458 -14.35 -7.64 23.51
CA PRO A 458 -14.83 -6.49 24.27
C PRO A 458 -15.84 -5.68 23.45
N GLN A 459 -16.94 -5.29 24.07
CA GLN A 459 -18.05 -4.60 23.41
C GLN A 459 -17.61 -3.27 22.75
N ASN A 460 -16.61 -2.61 23.35
CA ASN A 460 -16.01 -1.41 22.77
C ASN A 460 -15.36 -1.68 21.40
N LEU A 461 -14.73 -2.84 21.20
CA LEU A 461 -14.09 -3.22 19.94
C LEU A 461 -15.14 -3.50 18.86
N ILE A 462 -16.22 -4.14 19.23
CA ILE A 462 -17.34 -4.44 18.33
C ILE A 462 -18.04 -3.16 17.87
N ASN A 463 -18.30 -2.23 18.79
CA ASN A 463 -18.91 -0.95 18.47
C ASN A 463 -18.02 -0.09 17.56
N GLN A 464 -16.70 -0.16 17.76
CA GLN A 464 -15.70 0.56 16.98
C GLN A 464 -15.50 -0.01 15.56
N MET A 465 -15.72 -1.32 15.38
CA MET A 465 -15.73 -1.97 14.06
C MET A 465 -17.03 -1.72 13.27
N GLY A 466 -17.88 -0.77 13.70
CA GLY A 466 -19.17 -0.46 13.06
C GLY A 466 -20.31 -1.33 13.54
N GLY A 467 -20.19 -1.94 14.72
CA GLY A 467 -21.19 -2.83 15.30
C GLY A 467 -21.43 -4.09 14.49
N ALA A 468 -22.57 -4.72 14.68
CA ALA A 468 -22.98 -5.92 13.94
C ALA A 468 -23.00 -5.73 12.41
N GLY A 469 -23.39 -4.54 11.96
CA GLY A 469 -23.47 -4.20 10.54
C GLY A 469 -22.09 -4.09 9.88
N GLY A 470 -21.10 -3.48 10.56
CA GLY A 470 -19.74 -3.35 10.07
C GLY A 470 -19.05 -4.70 9.93
N ILE A 471 -19.17 -5.56 10.93
CA ILE A 471 -18.62 -6.93 10.91
C ILE A 471 -19.29 -7.78 9.81
N MET A 472 -20.60 -7.66 9.61
CA MET A 472 -21.29 -8.36 8.52
C MET A 472 -20.87 -7.87 7.13
N ASN A 473 -20.63 -6.58 6.96
CA ASN A 473 -20.11 -6.04 5.70
C ASN A 473 -18.68 -6.52 5.43
N MET A 474 -17.80 -6.52 6.44
CA MET A 474 -16.48 -7.12 6.34
C MET A 474 -16.54 -8.59 5.92
N MET A 475 -17.43 -9.39 6.52
CA MET A 475 -17.60 -10.79 6.15
C MET A 475 -18.14 -10.98 4.72
N LYS A 476 -19.05 -10.13 4.26
CA LYS A 476 -19.53 -10.15 2.87
C LYS A 476 -18.42 -9.78 1.87
N GLU A 477 -17.60 -8.80 2.19
CA GLU A 477 -16.43 -8.46 1.37
C GLU A 477 -15.43 -9.62 1.33
N PHE A 478 -15.18 -10.28 2.46
CA PHE A 478 -14.35 -11.49 2.51
C PHE A 478 -14.92 -12.63 1.65
N GLN A 479 -16.23 -12.82 1.63
CA GLN A 479 -16.87 -13.88 0.84
C GLN A 479 -16.85 -13.62 -0.67
N ASN A 480 -16.88 -12.35 -1.08
CA ASN A 480 -16.84 -11.95 -2.49
C ASN A 480 -15.42 -11.95 -3.11
N MET A 481 -14.38 -12.22 -2.31
CA MET A 481 -13.02 -12.34 -2.80
C MET A 481 -12.78 -13.70 -3.47
N GLU A 482 -12.50 -13.71 -4.76
CA GLU A 482 -12.23 -14.92 -5.57
C GLU A 482 -11.08 -15.78 -5.03
N GLY A 483 -10.15 -15.20 -4.26
CA GLY A 483 -9.02 -15.91 -3.65
C GLY A 483 -9.39 -16.86 -2.51
N LEU A 484 -10.52 -16.67 -1.83
CA LEU A 484 -10.98 -17.53 -0.72
C LEU A 484 -11.59 -18.84 -1.16
N GLN A 485 -12.00 -18.95 -2.43
CA GLN A 485 -12.58 -20.20 -2.96
C GLN A 485 -11.55 -21.33 -3.10
N ASN A 486 -10.26 -21.00 -3.03
CA ASN A 486 -9.16 -21.95 -3.17
C ASN A 486 -8.48 -22.34 -1.84
N LEU A 487 -8.96 -21.87 -0.68
CA LEU A 487 -8.44 -22.29 0.61
C LEU A 487 -8.87 -23.74 0.94
N PRO A 488 -7.94 -24.62 1.35
CA PRO A 488 -8.28 -26.00 1.72
C PRO A 488 -9.14 -25.98 3.01
N GLY A 489 -10.38 -26.36 2.86
CA GLY A 489 -11.42 -26.38 3.90
C GLY A 489 -12.76 -25.85 3.41
N ILE A 490 -12.80 -25.06 2.33
CA ILE A 490 -14.03 -24.61 1.69
C ILE A 490 -14.31 -25.53 0.50
N LYS A 491 -15.01 -26.65 0.74
CA LYS A 491 -15.41 -27.56 -0.34
C LYS A 491 -16.37 -26.87 -1.30
N LYS A 492 -15.97 -26.85 -2.60
CA LYS A 492 -16.86 -26.60 -3.74
C LYS A 492 -18.11 -27.51 -3.63
N LYS A 493 -19.20 -26.99 -3.16
CA LYS A 493 -20.53 -27.52 -3.42
C LYS A 493 -21.42 -26.35 -3.79
N TYR A 494 -21.86 -26.34 -5.02
CA TYR A 494 -22.81 -25.49 -5.74
C TYR A 494 -22.17 -24.68 -6.90
N VAL A 495 -21.75 -25.45 -7.94
CA VAL A 495 -21.94 -25.02 -9.32
C VAL A 495 -22.58 -26.23 -10.02
N LYS A 496 -23.89 -26.28 -10.00
CA LYS A 496 -24.74 -26.95 -10.98
C LYS A 496 -26.17 -26.43 -10.76
N LYS A 497 -26.59 -25.58 -11.54
CA LYS A 497 -27.77 -25.31 -12.37
C LYS A 497 -27.96 -23.84 -12.59
#